data_ecbcf602e437386be2dcfec57eae49fa
#
_entry.id   ecbcf602e437386be2dcfec57eae49fa
#
_cell.length_a   1.000
_cell.length_b   1.000
_cell.length_c   1.000
_cell.angle_alpha   90.00
_cell.angle_beta   90.00
_cell.angle_gamma   90.00
#
_symmetry.space_group_name_H-M   'P 1'
#
loop_
_entity.id
_entity.type
_entity.pdbx_description
1 polymer ?
#
loop_
_entity_poly.entity_id
_entity_poly.type
_entity_poly.pdbx_seq_one_letter_code
_entity_poly.pdbx_strand_id
1 'polypeptide(L)'
;MIYWEDEALNDREKIFEYLYAVNPLAAERTDELIEAKVENLLAHPLMGVQRASVRGRLLIIPEVSMIVSYWIHGSTIRVMRVLHQRQQFPG
;
A
#
# COMPACT_ATOMS: atom_id res chain seq x y z
N MET A 1 11.19 7.50 -8.17
CA MET A 1 11.44 7.52 -6.73
C MET A 1 10.15 7.21 -5.99
N ILE A 2 10.22 6.43 -4.93
CA ILE A 2 9.07 6.15 -4.08
C ILE A 2 9.23 6.89 -2.76
N TYR A 3 8.20 7.61 -2.37
CA TYR A 3 8.15 8.31 -1.10
C TYR A 3 6.97 7.75 -0.29
N TRP A 4 7.29 7.21 0.89
CA TRP A 4 6.29 6.69 1.81
C TRP A 4 5.90 7.79 2.80
N GLU A 5 4.64 8.21 2.78
CA GLU A 5 4.16 9.14 3.78
C GLU A 5 4.22 8.51 5.18
N ASP A 6 4.31 9.33 6.20
CA ASP A 6 4.39 8.84 7.58
C ASP A 6 3.19 7.96 7.93
N GLU A 7 2.00 8.32 7.46
CA GLU A 7 0.80 7.52 7.70
C GLU A 7 0.90 6.14 7.06
N ALA A 8 1.48 6.06 5.85
CA ALA A 8 1.67 4.79 5.17
C ALA A 8 2.68 3.91 5.90
N LEU A 9 3.77 4.50 6.38
CA LEU A 9 4.75 3.75 7.17
C LEU A 9 4.14 3.25 8.48
N ASN A 10 3.33 4.08 9.11
CA ASN A 10 2.62 3.70 10.33
C ASN A 10 1.62 2.58 10.06
N ASP A 11 0.91 2.63 8.93
CA ASP A 11 0.02 1.55 8.52
C ASP A 11 0.77 0.23 8.36
N ARG A 12 1.93 0.25 7.68
CA ARG A 12 2.76 -0.95 7.49
C ARG A 12 3.21 -1.53 8.82
N GLU A 13 3.64 -0.66 9.74
CA GLU A 13 4.09 -1.09 11.06
C GLU A 13 2.97 -1.78 11.84
N LYS A 14 1.77 -1.19 11.83
CA LYS A 14 0.62 -1.77 12.53
C LYS A 14 0.18 -3.09 11.92
N ILE A 15 0.19 -3.20 10.59
CA ILE A 15 -0.12 -4.44 9.90
C ILE A 15 0.90 -5.52 10.29
N PHE A 16 2.18 -5.16 10.29
CA PHE A 16 3.25 -6.08 10.66
C PHE A 16 3.10 -6.57 12.08
N GLU A 17 2.88 -5.67 13.04
CA GLU A 17 2.71 -6.03 14.45
C GLU A 17 1.52 -6.97 14.65
N TYR A 18 0.41 -6.66 14.02
CA TYR A 18 -0.80 -7.49 14.12
C TYR A 18 -0.54 -8.90 13.59
N LEU A 19 0.05 -9.00 12.40
CA LEU A 19 0.32 -10.29 11.80
C LEU A 19 1.42 -11.06 12.53
N TYR A 20 2.42 -10.37 13.04
CA TYR A 20 3.53 -10.99 13.75
C TYR A 20 3.05 -11.71 15.01
N ALA A 21 2.07 -11.15 15.71
CA ALA A 21 1.50 -11.76 16.89
C ALA A 21 0.83 -13.11 16.60
N VAL A 22 0.33 -13.28 15.35
CA VAL A 22 -0.36 -14.51 14.94
C VAL A 22 0.59 -15.46 14.20
N ASN A 23 1.38 -14.91 13.28
CA ASN A 23 2.27 -15.69 12.43
C ASN A 23 3.42 -14.79 11.94
N PRO A 24 4.59 -14.87 12.56
CA PRO A 24 5.73 -14.03 12.18
C PRO A 24 6.14 -14.13 10.71
N LEU A 25 6.09 -15.34 10.14
CA LEU A 25 6.44 -15.53 8.73
C LEU A 25 5.45 -14.82 7.81
N ALA A 26 4.16 -14.87 8.14
CA ALA A 26 3.14 -14.17 7.37
C ALA A 26 3.33 -12.66 7.44
N ALA A 27 3.76 -12.13 8.59
CA ALA A 27 4.04 -10.71 8.75
C ALA A 27 5.17 -10.27 7.81
N GLU A 28 6.27 -11.02 7.79
CA GLU A 28 7.41 -10.73 6.94
C GLU A 28 7.05 -10.80 5.46
N ARG A 29 6.35 -11.85 5.05
CA ARG A 29 5.93 -12.05 3.66
C ARG A 29 4.99 -10.95 3.19
N THR A 30 4.05 -10.57 4.04
CA THR A 30 3.08 -9.52 3.70
C THR A 30 3.79 -8.19 3.48
N ASP A 31 4.69 -7.82 4.41
CA ASP A 31 5.40 -6.55 4.30
C ASP A 31 6.33 -6.52 3.07
N GLU A 32 7.04 -7.61 2.80
CA GLU A 32 7.89 -7.74 1.63
C GLU A 32 7.07 -7.62 0.33
N LEU A 33 5.88 -8.23 0.29
CA LEU A 33 5.04 -8.18 -0.87
C LEU A 33 4.48 -6.78 -1.11
N ILE A 34 4.07 -6.09 -0.06
CA ILE A 34 3.62 -4.69 -0.15
C ILE A 34 4.74 -3.84 -0.77
N GLU A 35 5.95 -3.97 -0.25
CA GLU A 35 7.09 -3.22 -0.76
C GLU A 35 7.41 -3.53 -2.21
N ALA A 36 7.42 -4.81 -2.58
CA ALA A 36 7.70 -5.24 -3.95
C ALA A 36 6.64 -4.75 -4.94
N LYS A 37 5.37 -4.82 -4.57
CA LYS A 37 4.28 -4.36 -5.43
C LYS A 37 4.31 -2.85 -5.63
N VAL A 38 4.63 -2.10 -4.58
CA VAL A 38 4.77 -0.65 -4.68
C VAL A 38 5.97 -0.29 -5.56
N GLU A 39 7.08 -1.02 -5.43
CA GLU A 39 8.27 -0.81 -6.26
C GLU A 39 7.96 -0.94 -7.76
N ASN A 40 7.05 -1.84 -8.13
CA ASN A 40 6.64 -2.01 -9.51
C ASN A 40 5.98 -0.76 -10.10
N LEU A 41 5.49 0.14 -9.28
CA LEU A 41 4.89 1.40 -9.73
C LEU A 41 5.90 2.33 -10.39
N LEU A 42 7.19 2.14 -10.15
CA LEU A 42 8.23 2.92 -10.82
C LEU A 42 8.22 2.66 -12.33
N ALA A 43 8.01 1.41 -12.73
CA ALA A 43 7.92 1.04 -14.13
C ALA A 43 6.50 1.19 -14.69
N HIS A 44 5.48 1.06 -13.84
CA HIS A 44 4.07 1.05 -14.22
C HIS A 44 3.23 1.95 -13.30
N PRO A 45 3.44 3.27 -13.34
CA PRO A 45 2.77 4.17 -12.38
C PRO A 45 1.25 4.20 -12.52
N LEU A 46 0.72 3.85 -13.69
CA LEU A 46 -0.74 3.86 -13.93
C LEU A 46 -1.40 2.51 -13.63
N MET A 47 -0.66 1.56 -13.06
CA MET A 47 -1.18 0.22 -12.79
C MET A 47 -2.34 0.22 -11.79
N GLY A 48 -2.33 1.12 -10.81
CA GLY A 48 -3.43 1.25 -9.87
C GLY A 48 -4.69 1.81 -10.52
N VAL A 49 -5.84 1.46 -9.95
CA VAL A 49 -7.13 1.91 -10.50
C VAL A 49 -7.51 3.28 -9.96
N GLN A 50 -8.18 4.08 -10.79
CA GLN A 50 -8.78 5.33 -10.35
C GLN A 50 -10.22 5.09 -9.95
N ARG A 51 -10.63 5.74 -8.85
CA ARG A 51 -12.02 5.72 -8.41
C ARG A 51 -12.48 7.15 -8.17
N ALA A 52 -13.72 7.45 -8.54
CA ALA A 52 -14.27 8.81 -8.45
C ALA A 52 -14.26 9.36 -7.01
N SER A 53 -14.42 8.49 -6.02
CA SER A 53 -14.49 8.88 -4.61
C SER A 53 -13.14 8.95 -3.91
N VAL A 54 -12.04 8.58 -4.59
CA VAL A 54 -10.71 8.53 -3.98
C VAL A 54 -9.74 9.36 -4.82
N ARG A 55 -9.01 10.23 -4.15
CA ARG A 55 -7.97 11.01 -4.80
C ARG A 55 -6.75 10.12 -5.07
N GLY A 56 -6.21 10.22 -6.29
CA GLY A 56 -5.10 9.40 -6.70
C GLY A 56 -5.54 8.02 -7.19
N ARG A 57 -4.69 7.03 -6.98
CA ARG A 57 -4.91 5.66 -7.46
C ARG A 57 -4.84 4.66 -6.32
N LEU A 58 -5.49 3.52 -6.52
CA LEU A 58 -5.47 2.40 -5.59
C LEU A 58 -4.77 1.21 -6.22
N LEU A 59 -3.71 0.74 -5.58
CA LEU A 59 -3.04 -0.50 -5.95
C LEU A 59 -3.59 -1.62 -5.08
N ILE A 60 -4.27 -2.57 -5.72
CA ILE A 60 -4.88 -3.70 -5.01
C ILE A 60 -3.87 -4.84 -5.00
N ILE A 61 -3.63 -5.40 -3.82
CA ILE A 61 -2.73 -6.53 -3.61
C ILE A 61 -3.57 -7.68 -3.04
N PRO A 62 -4.22 -8.47 -3.94
CA PRO A 62 -5.18 -9.49 -3.48
C PRO A 62 -4.54 -10.62 -2.69
N GLU A 63 -3.28 -10.93 -2.94
CA GLU A 63 -2.56 -12.02 -2.26
C GLU A 63 -2.54 -11.84 -0.74
N VAL A 64 -2.58 -10.59 -0.28
CA VAL A 64 -2.53 -10.28 1.16
C VAL A 64 -3.71 -9.42 1.59
N SER A 65 -4.69 -9.24 0.72
CA SER A 65 -5.91 -8.44 0.98
C SER A 65 -5.61 -7.01 1.39
N MET A 66 -4.60 -6.40 0.77
CA MET A 66 -4.21 -5.02 1.05
C MET A 66 -4.53 -4.11 -0.12
N ILE A 67 -4.73 -2.84 0.18
CA ILE A 67 -4.91 -1.78 -0.80
C ILE A 67 -3.95 -0.65 -0.44
N VAL A 68 -3.21 -0.19 -1.44
CA VAL A 68 -2.26 0.91 -1.27
C VAL A 68 -2.78 2.11 -2.07
N SER A 69 -3.02 3.22 -1.38
CA SER A 69 -3.37 4.45 -2.08
C SER A 69 -2.09 5.25 -2.36
N TYR A 70 -1.99 5.77 -3.58
CA TYR A 70 -0.81 6.52 -3.97
C TYR A 70 -1.16 7.63 -4.94
N TRP A 71 -0.27 8.62 -5.01
CA TRP A 71 -0.34 9.73 -5.94
C TRP A 71 0.90 9.73 -6.80
N ILE A 72 0.75 10.19 -8.04
CA ILE A 72 1.87 10.39 -8.94
C ILE A 72 2.21 11.88 -8.94
N HIS A 73 3.45 12.20 -8.63
CA HIS A 73 3.94 13.56 -8.55
C HIS A 73 5.23 13.65 -9.37
N GLY A 74 5.10 14.02 -10.64
CA GLY A 74 6.24 13.96 -11.56
C GLY A 74 6.77 12.55 -11.66
N SER A 75 8.05 12.35 -11.33
CA SER A 75 8.67 11.03 -11.32
C SER A 75 8.61 10.35 -9.95
N THR A 76 7.89 10.94 -8.99
CA THR A 76 7.77 10.40 -7.64
C THR A 76 6.41 9.74 -7.45
N ILE A 77 6.42 8.54 -6.88
CA ILE A 77 5.21 7.86 -6.41
C ILE A 77 5.12 8.15 -4.90
N ARG A 78 4.07 8.84 -4.50
CA ARG A 78 3.82 9.12 -3.09
C ARG A 78 2.81 8.12 -2.56
N VAL A 79 3.26 7.26 -1.66
CA VAL A 79 2.39 6.25 -1.03
C VAL A 79 1.70 6.90 0.16
N MET A 80 0.38 7.01 0.09
CA MET A 80 -0.41 7.75 1.08
C MET A 80 -0.88 6.87 2.23
N ARG A 81 -1.46 5.71 1.92
CA ARG A 81 -1.99 4.80 2.94
C ARG A 81 -1.84 3.35 2.50
N VAL A 82 -1.76 2.44 3.47
CA VAL A 82 -1.83 0.99 3.25
C VAL A 82 -2.92 0.46 4.17
N LEU A 83 -4.00 -0.07 3.60
CA LEU A 83 -5.15 -0.51 4.37
C LEU A 83 -5.58 -1.91 3.94
N HIS A 84 -6.18 -2.64 4.88
CA HIS A 84 -6.78 -3.93 4.57
C HIS A 84 -8.04 -3.70 3.73
N GLN A 85 -8.36 -4.62 2.81
CA GLN A 85 -9.51 -4.47 1.91
C GLN A 85 -10.85 -4.31 2.64
N ARG A 86 -10.95 -4.79 3.87
CA ARG A 86 -12.17 -4.66 4.68
C ARG A 86 -12.31 -3.29 5.33
N GLN A 87 -11.25 -2.50 5.35
CA GLN A 87 -11.31 -1.15 5.89
C GLN A 87 -11.88 -0.20 4.86
N GLN A 88 -12.63 0.79 5.32
CA GLN A 88 -13.12 1.83 4.43
C GLN A 88 -12.09 2.94 4.36
N PHE A 89 -11.79 3.38 3.14
CA PHE A 89 -10.94 4.54 2.97
C PHE A 89 -11.70 5.79 3.39
N PRO A 90 -11.07 6.69 4.12
CA PRO A 90 -11.68 7.97 4.46
C PRO A 90 -11.93 8.79 3.19
N GLY A 91 -13.13 9.21 3.04
CA GLY A 91 -13.57 10.16 2.02
C GLY A 91 -13.69 9.65 0.64
#